data_13cb8bad3db97b5ec7dc636b2aa49317
#
_entry.id   13cb8bad3db97b5ec7dc636b2aa49317
#
_cell.length_a   1.000
_cell.length_b   1.000
_cell.length_c   1.000
_cell.angle_alpha   90.00
_cell.angle_beta   90.00
_cell.angle_gamma   90.00
#
_symmetry.space_group_name_H-M   'P 1'
#
loop_
_entity.id
_entity.type
_entity.pdbx_description
1 polymer ?
#
loop_
_entity_poly.entity_id
_entity_poly.type
_entity_poly.pdbx_seq_one_letter_code
_entity_poly.pdbx_strand_id
1 'polypeptide(L)'
;MTAAAPASAAGLRARAVRNLLFATVFWGLSFPVMRALSFTQQGLLPDASSWFFTALGVTYRFGFAGLLMALFFFRELKNISRRELEQGAVLAFFGVGGILLQMDGLAYTDASISAFLTQGYCVFIPLWVALVHRLPVTWKKFWCIALVVAGVTVLAKINFHSFKLGRGELETLLASLLFTGQILSLEHPRYAANRSTNFSIVMFLLMAVFAAPLVWATAPSAAACVRAYASWPAGGLLALLVIFCTLISYTVMNRWQKHVTATEAGLIYCIEPVGASVLALF
;
A
#
# COMPACT_ATOMS: atom_id res chain seq x y z
N MET A 1 -9.87 -38.17 10.70
CA MET A 1 -9.59 -36.73 10.51
C MET A 1 -9.60 -36.03 11.84
N THR A 2 -8.45 -35.81 12.44
CA THR A 2 -8.30 -35.14 13.74
C THR A 2 -8.57 -33.66 13.55
N ALA A 3 -9.66 -33.16 14.15
CA ALA A 3 -9.95 -31.73 14.20
C ALA A 3 -8.77 -31.00 14.89
N ALA A 4 -8.07 -30.12 14.19
CA ALA A 4 -7.02 -29.31 14.78
C ALA A 4 -7.62 -28.48 15.92
N ALA A 5 -7.02 -28.54 17.10
CA ALA A 5 -7.42 -27.76 18.26
C ALA A 5 -7.44 -26.25 17.88
N PRO A 6 -8.40 -25.46 18.36
CA PRO A 6 -8.48 -24.03 18.07
C PRO A 6 -7.17 -23.37 18.51
N ALA A 7 -6.52 -22.67 17.57
CA ALA A 7 -5.27 -21.96 17.85
C ALA A 7 -5.51 -20.97 19.00
N SER A 8 -4.62 -20.98 20.00
CA SER A 8 -4.68 -19.99 21.08
C SER A 8 -4.61 -18.57 20.51
N ALA A 9 -5.20 -17.58 21.17
CA ALA A 9 -5.14 -16.18 20.72
C ALA A 9 -3.70 -15.70 20.44
N ALA A 10 -2.74 -16.16 21.25
CA ALA A 10 -1.31 -15.92 21.07
C ALA A 10 -0.77 -16.56 19.78
N GLY A 11 -1.20 -17.79 19.47
CA GLY A 11 -0.81 -18.48 18.23
C GLY A 11 -1.39 -17.82 16.97
N LEU A 12 -2.63 -17.30 17.05
CA LEU A 12 -3.25 -16.55 15.95
C LEU A 12 -2.52 -15.24 15.68
N ARG A 13 -2.18 -14.48 16.76
CA ARG A 13 -1.40 -13.24 16.65
C ARG A 13 -0.01 -13.48 16.05
N ALA A 14 0.70 -14.51 16.50
CA ALA A 14 2.01 -14.86 15.94
C ALA A 14 1.94 -15.19 14.44
N ARG A 15 0.89 -15.90 14.01
CA ARG A 15 0.64 -16.15 12.57
C ARG A 15 0.34 -14.86 11.82
N ALA A 16 -0.43 -13.94 12.40
CA ALA A 16 -0.72 -12.65 11.79
C ALA A 16 0.56 -11.84 11.58
N VAL A 17 1.39 -11.70 12.62
CA VAL A 17 2.69 -11.01 12.52
C VAL A 17 3.54 -11.58 11.40
N ARG A 18 3.72 -12.91 11.35
CA ARG A 18 4.50 -13.57 10.30
C ARG A 18 3.98 -13.31 8.89
N ASN A 19 2.65 -13.37 8.69
CA ASN A 19 2.04 -13.15 7.39
C ASN A 19 2.13 -11.66 6.98
N LEU A 20 1.99 -10.73 7.92
CA LEU A 20 2.15 -9.30 7.65
C LEU A 20 3.60 -8.97 7.30
N LEU A 21 4.59 -9.55 8.00
CA LEU A 21 6.00 -9.43 7.63
C LEU A 21 6.27 -9.92 6.20
N PHE A 22 5.68 -11.06 5.82
CA PHE A 22 5.76 -11.57 4.46
C PHE A 22 5.19 -10.59 3.42
N ALA A 23 4.01 -10.01 3.69
CA ALA A 23 3.42 -9.01 2.79
C ALA A 23 4.29 -7.75 2.66
N THR A 24 4.92 -7.33 3.76
CA THR A 24 5.78 -6.14 3.82
C THR A 24 7.03 -6.27 2.94
N VAL A 25 7.60 -7.49 2.81
CA VAL A 25 8.73 -7.74 1.89
C VAL A 25 8.37 -7.38 0.45
N PHE A 26 7.17 -7.77 -0.02
CA PHE A 26 6.73 -7.42 -1.38
C PHE A 26 6.39 -5.94 -1.54
N TRP A 27 5.95 -5.26 -0.47
CA TRP A 27 5.77 -3.81 -0.52
C TRP A 27 7.11 -3.09 -0.61
N GLY A 28 8.13 -3.54 0.12
CA GLY A 28 9.50 -3.03 -0.05
C GLY A 28 9.99 -3.16 -1.49
N LEU A 29 9.71 -4.30 -2.15
CA LEU A 29 10.00 -4.51 -3.56
C LEU A 29 9.23 -3.53 -4.48
N SER A 30 8.03 -3.09 -4.09
CA SER A 30 7.20 -2.25 -4.95
C SER A 30 7.84 -0.89 -5.26
N PHE A 31 8.62 -0.29 -4.35
CA PHE A 31 9.27 1.01 -4.56
C PHE A 31 10.25 1.01 -5.73
N PRO A 32 11.31 0.16 -5.75
CA PRO A 32 12.21 0.13 -6.89
C PRO A 32 11.50 -0.29 -8.19
N VAL A 33 10.51 -1.20 -8.12
CA VAL A 33 9.76 -1.63 -9.29
C VAL A 33 8.89 -0.51 -9.86
N MET A 34 8.20 0.27 -9.02
CA MET A 34 7.42 1.44 -9.45
C MET A 34 8.33 2.50 -10.07
N ARG A 35 9.51 2.74 -9.48
CA ARG A 35 10.47 3.70 -10.03
C ARG A 35 11.02 3.24 -11.39
N ALA A 36 11.41 1.97 -11.51
CA ALA A 36 11.87 1.39 -12.78
C ALA A 36 10.77 1.47 -13.87
N LEU A 37 9.53 1.18 -13.50
CA LEU A 37 8.38 1.30 -14.39
C LEU A 37 8.20 2.75 -14.87
N SER A 38 8.27 3.74 -13.96
CA SER A 38 8.14 5.16 -14.29
C SER A 38 9.22 5.58 -15.31
N PHE A 39 10.47 5.22 -15.10
CA PHE A 39 11.56 5.52 -16.07
C PHE A 39 11.34 4.83 -17.42
N THR A 40 10.90 3.55 -17.41
CA THR A 40 10.60 2.83 -18.65
C THR A 40 9.48 3.51 -19.44
N GLN A 41 8.43 3.96 -18.75
CA GLN A 41 7.30 4.66 -19.37
C GLN A 41 7.68 6.05 -19.90
N GLN A 42 8.49 6.80 -19.16
CA GLN A 42 9.03 8.09 -19.62
C GLN A 42 9.86 7.94 -20.89
N GLY A 43 10.65 6.85 -21.01
CA GLY A 43 11.36 6.51 -22.24
C GLY A 43 10.45 6.21 -23.44
N LEU A 44 9.25 5.65 -23.21
CA LEU A 44 8.28 5.35 -24.27
C LEU A 44 7.40 6.55 -24.64
N LEU A 45 7.15 7.45 -23.71
CA LEU A 45 6.26 8.62 -23.83
C LEU A 45 6.87 9.83 -23.09
N PRO A 46 7.92 10.48 -23.65
CA PRO A 46 8.66 11.53 -22.94
C PRO A 46 7.81 12.76 -22.58
N ASP A 47 6.79 13.06 -23.38
CA ASP A 47 5.94 14.24 -23.21
C ASP A 47 4.74 14.01 -22.27
N ALA A 48 4.55 12.78 -21.78
CA ALA A 48 3.45 12.45 -20.88
C ALA A 48 3.76 12.87 -19.44
N SER A 49 2.75 13.34 -18.73
CA SER A 49 2.88 13.77 -17.33
C SER A 49 3.12 12.61 -16.36
N SER A 50 3.78 12.86 -15.23
CA SER A 50 3.93 11.89 -14.15
C SER A 50 2.57 11.40 -13.63
N TRP A 51 1.59 12.30 -13.53
CA TRP A 51 0.22 11.98 -13.14
C TRP A 51 -0.47 11.00 -14.09
N PHE A 52 -0.19 11.09 -15.41
CA PHE A 52 -0.71 10.10 -16.35
C PHE A 52 -0.17 8.71 -16.07
N PHE A 53 1.15 8.56 -15.92
CA PHE A 53 1.75 7.26 -15.62
C PHE A 53 1.29 6.70 -14.29
N THR A 54 1.18 7.55 -13.28
CA THR A 54 0.70 7.20 -11.95
C THR A 54 -0.74 6.71 -11.99
N ALA A 55 -1.66 7.49 -12.55
CA ALA A 55 -3.07 7.13 -12.63
C ALA A 55 -3.30 5.85 -13.46
N LEU A 56 -2.61 5.73 -14.61
CA LEU A 56 -2.66 4.55 -15.45
C LEU A 56 -2.10 3.32 -14.73
N GLY A 57 -0.96 3.49 -14.04
CA GLY A 57 -0.33 2.44 -13.23
C GLY A 57 -1.25 1.92 -12.13
N VAL A 58 -1.91 2.81 -11.39
CA VAL A 58 -2.88 2.45 -10.35
C VAL A 58 -4.10 1.77 -10.96
N THR A 59 -4.67 2.32 -12.05
CA THR A 59 -5.83 1.75 -12.73
C THR A 59 -5.55 0.33 -13.20
N TYR A 60 -4.43 0.08 -13.88
CA TYR A 60 -4.09 -1.25 -14.38
C TYR A 60 -3.69 -2.20 -13.25
N ARG A 61 -2.86 -1.75 -12.31
CA ARG A 61 -2.39 -2.55 -11.18
C ARG A 61 -3.55 -3.10 -10.36
N PHE A 62 -4.45 -2.24 -9.93
CA PHE A 62 -5.59 -2.62 -9.10
C PHE A 62 -6.74 -3.21 -9.91
N GLY A 63 -6.95 -2.74 -11.14
CA GLY A 63 -7.94 -3.31 -12.06
C GLY A 63 -7.65 -4.78 -12.38
N PHE A 64 -6.41 -5.10 -12.80
CA PHE A 64 -6.02 -6.49 -13.05
C PHE A 64 -6.04 -7.35 -11.78
N ALA A 65 -5.57 -6.84 -10.64
CA ALA A 65 -5.65 -7.57 -9.38
C ALA A 65 -7.11 -7.86 -8.98
N GLY A 66 -8.00 -6.87 -9.11
CA GLY A 66 -9.42 -7.02 -8.84
C GLY A 66 -10.11 -7.99 -9.77
N LEU A 67 -9.82 -7.93 -11.08
CA LEU A 67 -10.37 -8.85 -12.06
C LEU A 67 -9.89 -10.29 -11.84
N LEU A 68 -8.60 -10.49 -11.59
CA LEU A 68 -8.04 -11.81 -11.26
C LEU A 68 -8.71 -12.37 -10.01
N MET A 69 -8.81 -11.56 -8.94
CA MET A 69 -9.43 -12.00 -7.71
C MET A 69 -10.93 -12.30 -7.90
N ALA A 70 -11.64 -11.48 -8.65
CA ALA A 70 -13.04 -11.72 -8.99
C ALA A 70 -13.23 -12.99 -9.81
N LEU A 71 -12.31 -13.30 -10.73
CA LEU A 71 -12.33 -14.53 -11.51
C LEU A 71 -12.09 -15.77 -10.65
N PHE A 72 -11.07 -15.75 -9.78
CA PHE A 72 -10.78 -16.89 -8.90
C PHE A 72 -11.87 -17.12 -7.85
N PHE A 73 -12.51 -16.05 -7.39
CA PHE A 73 -13.54 -16.07 -6.35
C PHE A 73 -14.92 -15.66 -6.85
N PHE A 74 -15.25 -15.95 -8.13
CA PHE A 74 -16.51 -15.51 -8.76
C PHE A 74 -17.77 -15.93 -8.01
N ARG A 75 -17.73 -17.06 -7.31
CA ARG A 75 -18.84 -17.55 -6.48
C ARG A 75 -19.12 -16.66 -5.27
N GLU A 76 -18.10 -15.99 -4.75
CA GLU A 76 -18.21 -15.09 -3.60
C GLU A 76 -18.86 -13.75 -3.98
N LEU A 77 -18.79 -13.33 -5.25
CA LEU A 77 -19.35 -12.06 -5.73
C LEU A 77 -20.86 -11.93 -5.44
N LYS A 78 -21.60 -13.05 -5.54
CA LYS A 78 -23.04 -13.09 -5.27
C LYS A 78 -23.38 -12.88 -3.78
N ASN A 79 -22.41 -13.03 -2.92
CA ASN A 79 -22.57 -13.02 -1.46
C ASN A 79 -21.94 -11.78 -0.80
N ILE A 80 -21.60 -10.74 -1.57
CA ILE A 80 -21.04 -9.51 -1.05
C ILE A 80 -22.11 -8.75 -0.27
N SER A 81 -21.89 -8.55 1.03
CA SER A 81 -22.78 -7.80 1.90
C SER A 81 -22.58 -6.28 1.74
N ARG A 82 -23.60 -5.50 2.15
CA ARG A 82 -23.50 -4.03 2.18
C ARG A 82 -22.32 -3.53 3.02
N ARG A 83 -22.00 -4.22 4.13
CA ARG A 83 -20.87 -3.86 5.00
C ARG A 83 -19.53 -4.16 4.35
N GLU A 84 -19.42 -5.24 3.60
CA GLU A 84 -18.22 -5.57 2.82
C GLU A 84 -18.01 -4.58 1.67
N LEU A 85 -19.11 -4.15 1.02
CA LEU A 85 -19.07 -3.08 0.01
C LEU A 85 -18.61 -1.75 0.62
N GLU A 86 -19.17 -1.36 1.77
CA GLU A 86 -18.81 -0.15 2.50
C GLU A 86 -17.32 -0.19 2.92
N GLN A 87 -16.87 -1.29 3.52
CA GLN A 87 -15.47 -1.45 3.91
C GLN A 87 -14.53 -1.37 2.70
N GLY A 88 -14.86 -2.08 1.62
CA GLY A 88 -14.09 -2.04 0.37
C GLY A 88 -14.00 -0.63 -0.21
N ALA A 89 -15.10 0.15 -0.16
CA ALA A 89 -15.12 1.53 -0.63
C ALA A 89 -14.28 2.47 0.24
N VAL A 90 -14.35 2.35 1.57
CA VAL A 90 -13.53 3.12 2.50
C VAL A 90 -12.04 2.83 2.29
N LEU A 91 -11.69 1.54 2.19
CA LEU A 91 -10.31 1.12 1.94
C LEU A 91 -9.82 1.57 0.56
N ALA A 92 -10.70 1.55 -0.45
CA ALA A 92 -10.37 2.03 -1.80
C ALA A 92 -10.12 3.53 -1.82
N PHE A 93 -10.94 4.33 -1.13
CA PHE A 93 -10.77 5.78 -1.04
C PHE A 93 -9.41 6.16 -0.44
N PHE A 94 -9.10 5.62 0.74
CA PHE A 94 -7.81 5.87 1.38
C PHE A 94 -6.64 5.26 0.60
N GLY A 95 -6.82 4.05 0.11
CA GLY A 95 -5.79 3.33 -0.65
C GLY A 95 -5.44 3.99 -1.97
N VAL A 96 -6.43 4.40 -2.77
CA VAL A 96 -6.17 5.06 -4.06
C VAL A 96 -5.51 6.41 -3.88
N GLY A 97 -5.99 7.23 -2.93
CA GLY A 97 -5.37 8.52 -2.64
C GLY A 97 -3.92 8.35 -2.17
N GLY A 98 -3.67 7.40 -1.26
CA GLY A 98 -2.32 7.10 -0.78
C GLY A 98 -1.38 6.64 -1.89
N ILE A 99 -1.79 5.66 -2.69
CA ILE A 99 -0.93 5.09 -3.74
C ILE A 99 -0.71 6.06 -4.92
N LEU A 100 -1.70 6.91 -5.26
CA LEU A 100 -1.54 7.93 -6.27
C LEU A 100 -0.48 8.95 -5.85
N LEU A 101 -0.58 9.51 -4.66
CA LEU A 101 0.40 10.47 -4.14
C LEU A 101 1.78 9.83 -3.97
N GLN A 102 1.85 8.58 -3.49
CA GLN A 102 3.13 7.87 -3.34
C GLN A 102 3.80 7.60 -4.68
N MET A 103 3.05 7.16 -5.70
CA MET A 103 3.61 6.86 -7.02
C MET A 103 4.03 8.12 -7.77
N ASP A 104 3.25 9.20 -7.69
CA ASP A 104 3.65 10.48 -8.30
C ASP A 104 4.85 11.06 -7.57
N GLY A 105 4.86 11.01 -6.24
CA GLY A 105 5.99 11.44 -5.41
C GLY A 105 7.30 10.73 -5.76
N LEU A 106 7.25 9.45 -6.10
CA LEU A 106 8.43 8.67 -6.54
C LEU A 106 9.06 9.17 -7.86
N ALA A 107 8.35 9.96 -8.65
CA ALA A 107 8.93 10.61 -9.83
C ALA A 107 9.86 11.77 -9.44
N TYR A 108 9.74 12.32 -8.23
CA TYR A 108 10.43 13.53 -7.76
C TYR A 108 11.34 13.31 -6.55
N THR A 109 11.34 12.13 -5.95
CA THR A 109 12.19 11.78 -4.80
C THR A 109 12.79 10.40 -4.93
N ASP A 110 13.79 10.09 -4.10
CA ASP A 110 14.41 8.77 -4.09
C ASP A 110 13.51 7.72 -3.45
N ALA A 111 13.57 6.48 -3.96
CA ALA A 111 12.76 5.36 -3.46
C ALA A 111 12.98 5.10 -1.96
N SER A 112 14.20 5.28 -1.45
CA SER A 112 14.52 5.15 -0.03
C SER A 112 13.90 6.27 0.81
N ILE A 113 13.89 7.50 0.32
CA ILE A 113 13.27 8.65 1.00
C ILE A 113 11.75 8.48 0.99
N SER A 114 11.16 8.12 -0.15
CA SER A 114 9.73 7.83 -0.22
C SER A 114 9.33 6.68 0.71
N ALA A 115 10.07 5.58 0.72
CA ALA A 115 9.84 4.48 1.65
C ALA A 115 9.95 4.93 3.12
N PHE A 116 10.90 5.81 3.46
CA PHE A 116 11.02 6.39 4.81
C PHE A 116 9.79 7.24 5.17
N LEU A 117 9.40 8.18 4.31
CA LEU A 117 8.31 9.10 4.59
C LEU A 117 6.95 8.39 4.65
N THR A 118 6.78 7.32 3.89
CA THR A 118 5.60 6.44 3.98
C THR A 118 5.44 5.88 5.39
N GLN A 119 6.52 5.62 6.12
CA GLN A 119 6.46 5.13 7.49
C GLN A 119 5.91 6.16 8.49
N GLY A 120 5.60 7.39 8.06
CA GLY A 120 4.91 8.40 8.88
C GLY A 120 3.65 7.85 9.56
N TYR A 121 2.99 6.84 8.99
CA TYR A 121 1.84 6.21 9.63
C TYR A 121 2.19 5.53 10.98
N CYS A 122 3.41 5.13 11.24
CA CYS A 122 3.81 4.60 12.55
C CYS A 122 3.75 5.66 13.66
N VAL A 123 3.82 6.94 13.28
CA VAL A 123 3.63 8.09 14.18
C VAL A 123 2.16 8.53 14.18
N PHE A 124 1.54 8.62 12.99
CA PHE A 124 0.17 9.11 12.86
C PHE A 124 -0.88 8.19 13.49
N ILE A 125 -0.70 6.87 13.41
CA ILE A 125 -1.64 5.91 14.02
C ILE A 125 -1.70 6.06 15.54
N PRO A 126 -0.58 6.03 16.31
CA PRO A 126 -0.63 6.25 17.75
C PRO A 126 -1.14 7.62 18.15
N LEU A 127 -0.83 8.67 17.38
CA LEU A 127 -1.38 10.00 17.60
C LEU A 127 -2.89 10.02 17.43
N TRP A 128 -3.41 9.42 16.37
CA TRP A 128 -4.85 9.27 16.14
C TRP A 128 -5.52 8.52 17.30
N VAL A 129 -4.95 7.37 17.70
CA VAL A 129 -5.48 6.57 18.81
C VAL A 129 -5.47 7.37 20.11
N ALA A 130 -4.41 8.14 20.39
CA ALA A 130 -4.33 8.97 21.58
C ALA A 130 -5.37 10.09 21.55
N LEU A 131 -5.58 10.75 20.42
CA LEU A 131 -6.50 11.88 20.29
C LEU A 131 -7.97 11.42 20.31
N VAL A 132 -8.31 10.41 19.51
CA VAL A 132 -9.71 9.99 19.32
C VAL A 132 -10.20 9.11 20.46
N HIS A 133 -9.38 8.16 20.89
CA HIS A 133 -9.74 7.23 21.97
C HIS A 133 -9.29 7.71 23.35
N ARG A 134 -8.63 8.88 23.44
CA ARG A 134 -8.09 9.46 24.69
C ARG A 134 -7.21 8.49 25.47
N LEU A 135 -6.53 7.58 24.77
CA LEU A 135 -5.63 6.59 25.35
C LEU A 135 -4.20 7.13 25.30
N PRO A 136 -3.49 7.25 26.45
CA PRO A 136 -2.13 7.76 26.45
C PRO A 136 -1.19 6.81 25.68
N VAL A 137 -0.29 7.40 24.90
CA VAL A 137 0.81 6.64 24.29
C VAL A 137 1.73 6.17 25.43
N THR A 138 1.81 4.88 25.65
CA THR A 138 2.66 4.33 26.71
C THR A 138 4.14 4.60 26.39
N TRP A 139 4.95 4.82 27.42
CA TRP A 139 6.38 5.09 27.29
C TRP A 139 7.12 4.01 26.46
N LYS A 140 6.70 2.75 26.59
CA LYS A 140 7.23 1.65 25.79
C LYS A 140 6.94 1.83 24.29
N LYS A 141 5.70 2.19 23.92
CA LYS A 141 5.31 2.45 22.52
C LYS A 141 6.07 3.65 21.96
N PHE A 142 6.23 4.72 22.75
CA PHE A 142 7.01 5.89 22.36
C PHE A 142 8.43 5.52 21.96
N TRP A 143 9.15 4.77 22.80
CA TRP A 143 10.51 4.35 22.49
C TRP A 143 10.60 3.39 21.29
N CYS A 144 9.64 2.48 21.13
CA CYS A 144 9.58 1.63 19.93
C CYS A 144 9.45 2.47 18.65
N ILE A 145 8.54 3.45 18.64
CA ILE A 145 8.35 4.36 17.50
C ILE A 145 9.62 5.18 17.25
N ALA A 146 10.18 5.79 18.28
CA ALA A 146 11.40 6.59 18.17
C ALA A 146 12.58 5.78 17.61
N LEU A 147 12.76 4.53 18.08
CA LEU A 147 13.80 3.63 17.59
C LEU A 147 13.61 3.25 16.13
N VAL A 148 12.36 2.95 15.74
CA VAL A 148 12.02 2.62 14.35
C VAL A 148 12.27 3.82 13.45
N VAL A 149 11.77 5.00 13.81
CA VAL A 149 11.99 6.23 13.03
C VAL A 149 13.49 6.53 12.90
N ALA A 150 14.26 6.44 13.98
CA ALA A 150 15.71 6.62 13.93
C ALA A 150 16.39 5.60 13.02
N GLY A 151 16.04 4.31 13.14
CA GLY A 151 16.61 3.25 12.31
C GLY A 151 16.31 3.44 10.82
N VAL A 152 15.07 3.76 10.48
CA VAL A 152 14.69 4.00 9.08
C VAL A 152 15.33 5.27 8.52
N THR A 153 15.50 6.32 9.35
CA THR A 153 16.22 7.55 8.99
C THR A 153 17.68 7.26 8.59
N VAL A 154 18.37 6.43 9.39
CA VAL A 154 19.74 6.01 9.09
C VAL A 154 19.78 5.18 7.81
N LEU A 155 18.85 4.24 7.65
CA LEU A 155 18.76 3.37 6.49
C LEU A 155 18.49 4.15 5.18
N ALA A 156 17.62 5.14 5.24
CA ALA A 156 17.31 6.01 4.11
C ALA A 156 18.46 7.01 3.78
N LYS A 157 19.55 6.99 4.57
CA LYS A 157 20.70 7.90 4.42
C LYS A 157 20.30 9.37 4.36
N ILE A 158 19.31 9.78 5.16
CA ILE A 158 18.80 11.14 5.15
C ILE A 158 19.86 12.08 5.70
N ASN A 159 20.31 13.01 4.84
CA ASN A 159 21.14 14.11 5.24
C ASN A 159 20.27 15.33 5.61
N PHE A 160 20.05 15.57 6.88
CA PHE A 160 19.21 16.67 7.37
C PHE A 160 19.71 18.06 6.97
N HIS A 161 21.00 18.23 6.66
CA HIS A 161 21.55 19.51 6.20
C HIS A 161 21.19 19.84 4.74
N SER A 162 20.92 18.82 3.92
CA SER A 162 20.54 18.96 2.51
C SER A 162 19.10 18.55 2.25
N PHE A 163 18.39 18.05 3.26
CA PHE A 163 16.99 17.61 3.13
C PHE A 163 16.07 18.80 2.86
N LYS A 164 15.43 18.78 1.71
CA LYS A 164 14.40 19.77 1.33
C LYS A 164 13.08 19.05 1.17
N LEU A 165 12.03 19.57 1.79
CA LEU A 165 10.67 19.14 1.53
C LEU A 165 10.24 19.65 0.16
N GLY A 166 10.56 18.89 -0.87
CA GLY A 166 10.08 19.11 -2.21
C GLY A 166 8.69 18.51 -2.43
N ARG A 167 8.26 18.53 -3.69
CA ARG A 167 6.96 17.97 -4.09
C ARG A 167 6.85 16.48 -3.76
N GLY A 168 7.88 15.69 -4.08
CA GLY A 168 7.85 14.24 -3.89
C GLY A 168 7.77 13.82 -2.42
N GLU A 169 8.50 14.53 -1.55
CA GLU A 169 8.48 14.31 -0.10
C GLU A 169 7.12 14.66 0.50
N LEU A 170 6.54 15.81 0.07
CA LEU A 170 5.24 16.25 0.56
C LEU A 170 4.13 15.30 0.11
N GLU A 171 4.10 14.87 -1.15
CA GLU A 171 3.14 13.90 -1.67
C GLU A 171 3.24 12.57 -0.91
N THR A 172 4.45 12.06 -0.67
CA THR A 172 4.64 10.82 0.09
C THR A 172 4.20 10.95 1.55
N LEU A 173 4.44 12.10 2.18
CA LEU A 173 3.99 12.36 3.56
C LEU A 173 2.45 12.42 3.64
N LEU A 174 1.79 13.05 2.67
CA LEU A 174 0.34 13.05 2.55
C LEU A 174 -0.21 11.64 2.27
N ALA A 175 0.49 10.85 1.45
CA ALA A 175 0.17 9.44 1.22
C ALA A 175 0.17 8.65 2.53
N SER A 176 1.15 8.88 3.42
CA SER A 176 1.22 8.18 4.71
C SER A 176 0.05 8.51 5.65
N LEU A 177 -0.52 9.71 5.58
CA LEU A 177 -1.77 10.06 6.28
C LEU A 177 -2.96 9.27 5.75
N LEU A 178 -3.07 9.11 4.43
CA LEU A 178 -4.14 8.32 3.82
C LEU A 178 -3.97 6.83 4.15
N PHE A 179 -2.76 6.29 4.10
CA PHE A 179 -2.50 4.92 4.55
C PHE A 179 -2.80 4.72 6.04
N THR A 180 -2.61 5.74 6.88
CA THR A 180 -3.08 5.72 8.27
C THR A 180 -4.59 5.46 8.34
N GLY A 181 -5.38 6.19 7.55
CA GLY A 181 -6.82 5.97 7.45
C GLY A 181 -7.19 4.56 6.97
N GLN A 182 -6.46 4.03 5.99
CA GLN A 182 -6.65 2.67 5.50
C GLN A 182 -6.36 1.61 6.59
N ILE A 183 -5.23 1.73 7.29
CA ILE A 183 -4.81 0.82 8.36
C ILE A 183 -5.82 0.84 9.52
N LEU A 184 -6.24 2.01 9.97
CA LEU A 184 -7.25 2.17 11.02
C LEU A 184 -8.61 1.60 10.63
N SER A 185 -9.00 1.74 9.35
CA SER A 185 -10.26 1.21 8.84
C SER A 185 -10.32 -0.32 8.84
N LEU A 186 -9.18 -1.00 8.67
CA LEU A 186 -9.11 -2.48 8.72
C LEU A 186 -9.35 -3.05 10.12
N GLU A 187 -9.01 -2.29 11.17
CA GLU A 187 -9.21 -2.71 12.57
C GLU A 187 -10.59 -2.32 13.10
N HIS A 188 -11.35 -1.51 12.37
CA HIS A 188 -12.58 -0.94 12.88
C HIS A 188 -13.61 -2.03 13.26
N PRO A 189 -14.15 -2.04 14.51
CA PRO A 189 -15.03 -3.11 15.02
C PRO A 189 -16.27 -3.38 14.16
N ARG A 190 -16.79 -2.35 13.49
CA ARG A 190 -17.93 -2.45 12.56
C ARG A 190 -17.74 -3.49 11.46
N TYR A 191 -16.47 -3.73 11.07
CA TYR A 191 -16.10 -4.59 9.96
C TYR A 191 -15.51 -5.94 10.39
N ALA A 192 -15.46 -6.23 11.69
CA ALA A 192 -14.81 -7.43 12.23
C ALA A 192 -15.33 -8.75 11.65
N ALA A 193 -16.64 -8.82 11.34
CA ALA A 193 -17.28 -9.99 10.76
C ALA A 193 -17.16 -10.12 9.24
N ASN A 194 -16.64 -9.10 8.55
CA ASN A 194 -16.55 -9.08 7.10
C ASN A 194 -15.52 -10.10 6.58
N ARG A 195 -15.84 -10.70 5.44
CA ARG A 195 -14.94 -11.62 4.74
C ARG A 195 -13.91 -10.86 3.94
N SER A 196 -12.63 -11.11 4.24
CA SER A 196 -11.52 -10.39 3.61
C SER A 196 -11.49 -10.53 2.09
N THR A 197 -11.87 -11.68 1.54
CA THR A 197 -11.96 -11.89 0.09
C THR A 197 -12.94 -10.90 -0.56
N ASN A 198 -14.13 -10.75 0.00
CA ASN A 198 -15.20 -9.93 -0.56
C ASN A 198 -14.82 -8.44 -0.58
N PHE A 199 -14.45 -7.88 0.56
CA PHE A 199 -14.09 -6.45 0.58
C PHE A 199 -12.78 -6.17 -0.16
N SER A 200 -11.86 -7.15 -0.31
CA SER A 200 -10.66 -6.97 -1.12
C SER A 200 -10.97 -6.86 -2.61
N ILE A 201 -11.90 -7.69 -3.12
CA ILE A 201 -12.36 -7.57 -4.53
C ILE A 201 -12.95 -6.18 -4.77
N VAL A 202 -13.84 -5.74 -3.87
CA VAL A 202 -14.47 -4.41 -3.95
C VAL A 202 -13.41 -3.30 -3.88
N MET A 203 -12.48 -3.38 -2.94
CA MET A 203 -11.39 -2.43 -2.77
C MET A 203 -10.58 -2.30 -4.05
N PHE A 204 -10.10 -3.40 -4.61
CA PHE A 204 -9.26 -3.36 -5.82
C PHE A 204 -9.99 -2.77 -7.02
N LEU A 205 -11.21 -3.22 -7.29
CA LEU A 205 -12.00 -2.71 -8.40
C LEU A 205 -12.33 -1.22 -8.23
N LEU A 206 -12.71 -0.79 -7.03
CA LEU A 206 -13.00 0.62 -6.76
C LEU A 206 -11.74 1.49 -6.80
N MET A 207 -10.56 1.01 -6.38
CA MET A 207 -9.31 1.75 -6.57
C MET A 207 -9.04 2.02 -8.06
N ALA A 208 -9.25 1.04 -8.93
CA ALA A 208 -9.11 1.24 -10.37
C ALA A 208 -10.16 2.23 -10.90
N VAL A 209 -11.41 2.12 -10.47
CA VAL A 209 -12.51 3.03 -10.87
C VAL A 209 -12.24 4.46 -10.40
N PHE A 210 -11.76 4.66 -9.19
CA PHE A 210 -11.45 5.99 -8.65
C PHE A 210 -10.22 6.64 -9.31
N ALA A 211 -9.27 5.85 -9.79
CA ALA A 211 -8.10 6.36 -10.52
C ALA A 211 -8.41 6.66 -12.01
N ALA A 212 -9.37 5.97 -12.62
CA ALA A 212 -9.69 6.08 -14.05
C ALA A 212 -10.04 7.49 -14.54
N PRO A 213 -10.80 8.34 -13.80
CA PRO A 213 -11.04 9.72 -14.20
C PRO A 213 -9.77 10.55 -14.37
N LEU A 214 -8.76 10.30 -13.52
CA LEU A 214 -7.47 10.98 -13.61
C LEU A 214 -6.68 10.51 -14.84
N VAL A 215 -6.78 9.23 -15.21
CA VAL A 215 -6.23 8.73 -16.49
C VAL A 215 -6.84 9.52 -17.65
N TRP A 216 -8.16 9.63 -17.70
CA TRP A 216 -8.82 10.34 -18.77
C TRP A 216 -8.46 11.82 -18.84
N ALA A 217 -8.34 12.48 -17.69
CA ALA A 217 -7.97 13.90 -17.62
C ALA A 217 -6.51 14.18 -18.01
N THR A 218 -5.61 13.19 -17.88
CA THR A 218 -4.17 13.37 -18.06
C THR A 218 -3.59 12.63 -19.27
N ALA A 219 -4.36 11.73 -19.91
CA ALA A 219 -3.91 10.95 -21.05
C ALA A 219 -3.68 11.82 -22.29
N PRO A 220 -2.50 11.79 -22.89
CA PRO A 220 -2.24 12.51 -24.14
C PRO A 220 -3.12 12.00 -25.30
N SER A 221 -3.42 10.71 -25.30
CA SER A 221 -4.32 10.05 -26.25
C SER A 221 -4.74 8.68 -25.73
N ALA A 222 -5.83 8.10 -26.26
CA ALA A 222 -6.24 6.73 -25.93
C ALA A 222 -5.14 5.70 -26.27
N ALA A 223 -4.41 5.91 -27.36
CA ALA A 223 -3.29 5.06 -27.76
C ALA A 223 -2.11 5.10 -26.76
N ALA A 224 -1.92 6.21 -26.06
CA ALA A 224 -0.86 6.35 -25.05
C ALA A 224 -1.06 5.35 -23.89
N CYS A 225 -2.31 5.02 -23.52
CA CYS A 225 -2.60 4.05 -22.48
C CYS A 225 -2.04 2.64 -22.80
N VAL A 226 -2.07 2.25 -24.06
CA VAL A 226 -1.49 0.97 -24.52
C VAL A 226 0.02 1.11 -24.71
N ARG A 227 0.48 2.21 -25.33
CA ARG A 227 1.90 2.44 -25.62
C ARG A 227 2.76 2.50 -24.35
N ALA A 228 2.24 3.02 -23.25
CA ALA A 228 2.93 3.05 -21.95
C ALA A 228 3.37 1.67 -21.44
N TYR A 229 2.77 0.61 -21.96
CA TYR A 229 3.07 -0.78 -21.60
C TYR A 229 3.43 -1.66 -22.81
N ALA A 230 3.73 -1.06 -23.96
CA ALA A 230 4.02 -1.79 -25.19
C ALA A 230 5.40 -2.48 -25.17
N SER A 231 6.30 -2.11 -24.24
CA SER A 231 7.59 -2.78 -24.08
C SER A 231 7.48 -4.00 -23.13
N TRP A 232 8.25 -5.05 -23.43
CA TRP A 232 8.33 -6.21 -22.57
C TRP A 232 8.72 -5.89 -21.11
N PRO A 233 9.73 -5.00 -20.84
CA PRO A 233 10.04 -4.60 -19.48
C PRO A 233 8.86 -3.93 -18.76
N ALA A 234 8.15 -3.00 -19.38
CA ALA A 234 7.01 -2.31 -18.76
C ALA A 234 5.88 -3.29 -18.41
N GLY A 235 5.57 -4.22 -19.31
CA GLY A 235 4.57 -5.27 -19.06
C GLY A 235 4.98 -6.22 -17.93
N GLY A 236 6.24 -6.64 -17.90
CA GLY A 236 6.80 -7.50 -16.85
C GLY A 236 6.81 -6.82 -15.47
N LEU A 237 7.21 -5.55 -15.38
CA LEU A 237 7.17 -4.76 -14.14
C LEU A 237 5.73 -4.58 -13.64
N LEU A 238 4.78 -4.31 -14.55
CA LEU A 238 3.37 -4.25 -14.18
C LEU A 238 2.86 -5.60 -13.64
N ALA A 239 3.17 -6.71 -14.30
CA ALA A 239 2.76 -8.04 -13.84
C ALA A 239 3.31 -8.37 -12.46
N LEU A 240 4.57 -8.01 -12.18
CA LEU A 240 5.18 -8.15 -10.86
C LEU A 240 4.43 -7.33 -9.81
N LEU A 241 4.12 -6.06 -10.10
CA LEU A 241 3.34 -5.20 -9.21
C LEU A 241 1.94 -5.75 -8.98
N VAL A 242 1.26 -6.24 -10.01
CA VAL A 242 -0.10 -6.81 -9.91
C VAL A 242 -0.11 -8.05 -9.01
N ILE A 243 0.78 -9.00 -9.28
CA ILE A 243 0.72 -10.32 -8.61
C ILE A 243 1.28 -10.24 -7.20
N PHE A 244 2.54 -9.80 -7.05
CA PHE A 244 3.24 -9.86 -5.78
C PHE A 244 2.94 -8.67 -4.88
N CYS A 245 3.10 -7.47 -5.42
CA CYS A 245 2.98 -6.25 -4.61
C CYS A 245 1.53 -5.77 -4.41
N THR A 246 0.55 -6.38 -5.10
CA THR A 246 -0.87 -6.03 -4.95
C THR A 246 -1.70 -7.23 -4.54
N LEU A 247 -1.92 -8.18 -5.44
CA LEU A 247 -2.85 -9.29 -5.19
C LEU A 247 -2.46 -10.08 -3.93
N ILE A 248 -1.21 -10.54 -3.85
CA ILE A 248 -0.73 -11.32 -2.70
C ILE A 248 -0.65 -10.44 -1.45
N SER A 249 0.07 -9.32 -1.50
CA SER A 249 0.37 -8.51 -0.32
C SER A 249 -0.89 -7.91 0.32
N TYR A 250 -1.76 -7.26 -0.47
CA TYR A 250 -2.99 -6.68 0.08
C TYR A 250 -3.99 -7.74 0.54
N THR A 251 -4.08 -8.90 -0.16
CA THR A 251 -4.95 -9.99 0.30
C THR A 251 -4.47 -10.55 1.64
N VAL A 252 -3.17 -10.69 1.81
CA VAL A 252 -2.56 -11.11 3.10
C VAL A 252 -2.81 -10.06 4.16
N MET A 253 -2.56 -8.77 3.89
CA MET A 253 -2.85 -7.68 4.82
C MET A 253 -4.31 -7.68 5.24
N ASN A 254 -5.24 -7.64 4.29
CA ASN A 254 -6.67 -7.58 4.54
C ASN A 254 -7.19 -8.77 5.35
N ARG A 255 -6.54 -9.93 5.22
CA ARG A 255 -6.89 -11.14 5.98
C ARG A 255 -6.34 -11.13 7.39
N TRP A 256 -5.11 -10.67 7.58
CA TRP A 256 -4.37 -10.90 8.82
C TRP A 256 -4.26 -9.68 9.72
N GLN A 257 -4.35 -8.46 9.18
CA GLN A 257 -4.20 -7.25 9.99
C GLN A 257 -5.24 -7.14 11.10
N LYS A 258 -6.45 -7.60 10.90
CA LYS A 258 -7.50 -7.61 11.93
C LYS A 258 -7.18 -8.43 13.20
N HIS A 259 -6.09 -9.18 13.23
CA HIS A 259 -5.63 -9.97 14.37
C HIS A 259 -4.48 -9.32 15.14
N VAL A 260 -4.10 -8.10 14.77
CA VAL A 260 -3.14 -7.24 15.47
C VAL A 260 -3.73 -5.84 15.57
N THR A 261 -3.22 -5.02 16.50
CA THR A 261 -3.67 -3.61 16.57
C THR A 261 -3.08 -2.78 15.43
N ALA A 262 -3.76 -1.68 15.04
CA ALA A 262 -3.26 -0.76 14.01
C ALA A 262 -1.84 -0.27 14.32
N THR A 263 -1.53 0.02 15.59
CA THR A 263 -0.17 0.40 16.02
C THR A 263 0.84 -0.72 15.79
N GLU A 264 0.49 -1.97 16.10
CA GLU A 264 1.36 -3.12 15.84
C GLU A 264 1.55 -3.34 14.34
N ALA A 265 0.47 -3.23 13.55
CA ALA A 265 0.54 -3.32 12.09
C ALA A 265 1.47 -2.25 11.52
N GLY A 266 1.33 -0.99 11.93
CA GLY A 266 2.21 0.10 11.52
C GLY A 266 3.68 -0.18 11.84
N LEU A 267 3.99 -0.71 13.02
CA LEU A 267 5.36 -1.10 13.40
C LEU A 267 5.89 -2.27 12.56
N ILE A 268 5.05 -3.26 12.23
CA ILE A 268 5.44 -4.38 11.35
C ILE A 268 5.78 -3.85 9.95
N TYR A 269 4.98 -2.93 9.43
CA TYR A 269 5.18 -2.37 8.10
C TYR A 269 6.45 -1.51 7.99
N CYS A 270 7.01 -1.02 9.10
CA CYS A 270 8.29 -0.32 9.12
C CYS A 270 9.50 -1.16 8.66
N ILE A 271 9.33 -2.45 8.39
CA ILE A 271 10.34 -3.28 7.72
C ILE A 271 10.41 -3.02 6.21
N GLU A 272 9.37 -2.39 5.63
CA GLU A 272 9.29 -2.08 4.20
C GLU A 272 10.52 -1.33 3.65
N PRO A 273 11.03 -0.26 4.27
CA PRO A 273 12.25 0.42 3.82
C PRO A 273 13.51 -0.46 3.89
N VAL A 274 13.56 -1.42 4.81
CA VAL A 274 14.66 -2.40 4.88
C VAL A 274 14.67 -3.24 3.61
N GLY A 275 13.51 -3.78 3.23
CA GLY A 275 13.34 -4.52 1.99
C GLY A 275 13.67 -3.68 0.75
N ALA A 276 13.15 -2.44 0.69
CA ALA A 276 13.42 -1.51 -0.40
C ALA A 276 14.92 -1.19 -0.55
N SER A 277 15.62 -0.96 0.57
CA SER A 277 17.06 -0.64 0.56
C SER A 277 17.92 -1.82 0.16
N VAL A 278 17.59 -3.02 0.62
CA VAL A 278 18.32 -4.25 0.24
C VAL A 278 18.13 -4.54 -1.24
N LEU A 279 16.91 -4.42 -1.76
CA LEU A 279 16.61 -4.68 -3.16
C LEU A 279 17.11 -3.58 -4.11
N ALA A 280 17.33 -2.37 -3.63
CA ALA A 280 17.95 -1.28 -4.41
C ALA A 280 19.47 -1.44 -4.59
N LEU A 281 20.11 -2.44 -3.93
CA LEU A 281 21.53 -2.75 -4.12
C LEU A 281 21.79 -3.68 -5.31
N PHE A 282 20.75 -4.28 -5.87
CA PHE A 282 20.79 -5.19 -7.03
C PHE A 282 20.09 -4.57 -8.25
#